data_520ebe79c2580121ff52bfee6ce30c67
#
_entry.id   520ebe79c2580121ff52bfee6ce30c67
#
_cell.length_a   1.000
_cell.length_b   1.000
_cell.length_c   1.000
_cell.angle_alpha   90.00
_cell.angle_beta   90.00
_cell.angle_gamma   90.00
#
_symmetry.space_group_name_H-M   'P 1'
#
loop_
_entity.id
_entity.type
_entity.pdbx_description
1 polymer ?
#
loop_
_entity_poly.entity_id
_entity_poly.type
_entity_poly.pdbx_seq_one_letter_code
_entity_poly.pdbx_strand_id
1 'polypeptide(L)'
;LYPVDNEDYHELKEALEKLKLSDSSITFEPETSSALGFGFRCGFLGMLHMEIAQERLEREYDLSIVTTAPSVVYKVHKTNGEVVEIDNPANLPAAQYRDYIEEPYVKVSIITPNDYVGTLMDLCQTKRGIFINMNYLDKVRVDLIYHLPLSEVITDFYDQLKSRSKGYASLDYEFEDYKRSKLIKLDVMLAGEVVDALSVICHEDNAYYIGQKLTEKLKTIIPRQMFEVPIQAAIGGRVIARTNIKALRKSVLDKCYG
;
A
#
# COMPACT_ATOMS: atom_id res chain seq x y z
N LEU A 1 -8.98 -8.74 0.13
CA LEU A 1 -10.06 -8.85 -0.86
C LEU A 1 -11.41 -8.88 -0.14
N TYR A 2 -12.34 -8.07 -0.60
CA TYR A 2 -13.69 -7.99 -0.03
C TYR A 2 -14.71 -8.06 -1.16
N PRO A 3 -15.82 -8.77 -1.02
CA PRO A 3 -16.88 -8.71 -2.01
C PRO A 3 -17.56 -7.33 -1.94
N VAL A 4 -18.04 -6.83 -3.07
CA VAL A 4 -18.81 -5.58 -3.13
C VAL A 4 -20.14 -5.76 -2.41
N ASP A 5 -20.78 -6.92 -2.61
CA ASP A 5 -21.96 -7.33 -1.87
C ASP A 5 -21.56 -8.35 -0.78
N ASN A 6 -21.93 -8.08 0.47
CA ASN A 6 -21.62 -8.98 1.58
C ASN A 6 -22.27 -10.36 1.46
N GLU A 7 -23.32 -10.50 0.66
CA GLU A 7 -23.96 -11.80 0.38
C GLU A 7 -23.03 -12.73 -0.39
N ASP A 8 -22.11 -12.19 -1.21
CA ASP A 8 -21.15 -12.93 -2.01
C ASP A 8 -19.94 -13.47 -1.22
N TYR A 9 -19.90 -13.24 0.10
CA TYR A 9 -18.77 -13.70 0.94
C TYR A 9 -18.49 -15.20 0.82
N HIS A 10 -19.55 -16.03 0.80
CA HIS A 10 -19.40 -17.47 0.68
C HIS A 10 -18.92 -17.90 -0.71
N GLU A 11 -19.39 -17.23 -1.75
CA GLU A 11 -18.96 -17.47 -3.13
C GLU A 11 -17.50 -17.07 -3.33
N LEU A 12 -17.09 -15.94 -2.74
CA LEU A 12 -15.68 -15.51 -2.74
C LEU A 12 -14.78 -16.53 -2.04
N LYS A 13 -15.24 -17.10 -0.92
CA LYS A 13 -14.49 -18.15 -0.21
C LYS A 13 -14.29 -19.39 -1.08
N GLU A 14 -15.36 -19.90 -1.69
CA GLU A 14 -15.29 -21.06 -2.58
C GLU A 14 -14.41 -20.81 -3.80
N ALA A 15 -14.48 -19.61 -4.38
CA ALA A 15 -13.64 -19.21 -5.50
C ALA A 15 -12.15 -19.18 -5.11
N LEU A 16 -11.82 -18.65 -3.93
CA LEU A 16 -10.45 -18.65 -3.41
C LEU A 16 -9.93 -20.07 -3.12
N GLU A 17 -10.77 -20.95 -2.57
CA GLU A 17 -10.43 -22.37 -2.37
C GLU A 17 -10.12 -23.07 -3.70
N LYS A 18 -10.93 -22.86 -4.73
CA LYS A 18 -10.71 -23.40 -6.08
C LYS A 18 -9.47 -22.81 -6.73
N LEU A 19 -9.26 -21.49 -6.57
CA LEU A 19 -8.07 -20.80 -7.09
C LEU A 19 -6.78 -21.36 -6.47
N LYS A 20 -6.78 -21.61 -5.16
CA LYS A 20 -5.67 -22.22 -4.42
C LYS A 20 -5.35 -23.65 -4.88
N LEU A 21 -6.33 -24.42 -5.36
CA LEU A 21 -6.06 -25.74 -5.93
C LEU A 21 -5.26 -25.68 -7.24
N SER A 22 -5.46 -24.62 -8.03
CA SER A 22 -4.70 -24.39 -9.27
C SER A 22 -3.41 -23.61 -9.05
N ASP A 23 -3.32 -22.87 -7.95
CA ASP A 23 -2.16 -22.04 -7.60
C ASP A 23 -1.90 -22.13 -6.09
N SER A 24 -1.02 -23.05 -5.71
CA SER A 24 -0.66 -23.30 -4.31
C SER A 24 0.09 -22.16 -3.63
N SER A 25 0.58 -21.17 -4.37
CA SER A 25 1.29 -19.99 -3.83
C SER A 25 0.32 -18.98 -3.21
N ILE A 26 -0.97 -19.04 -3.54
CA ILE A 26 -1.99 -18.19 -2.94
C ILE A 26 -2.28 -18.67 -1.52
N THR A 27 -2.17 -17.79 -0.56
CA THR A 27 -2.62 -18.00 0.83
C THR A 27 -3.77 -17.04 1.13
N PHE A 28 -4.73 -17.49 1.92
CA PHE A 28 -5.81 -16.61 2.37
C PHE A 28 -6.35 -17.03 3.74
N GLU A 29 -6.83 -16.06 4.49
CA GLU A 29 -7.47 -16.20 5.79
C GLU A 29 -8.63 -15.22 5.92
N PRO A 30 -9.67 -15.54 6.70
CA PRO A 30 -10.77 -14.62 6.95
C PRO A 30 -10.29 -13.31 7.58
N GLU A 31 -10.87 -12.20 7.13
CA GLU A 31 -10.62 -10.88 7.70
C GLU A 31 -11.91 -10.07 7.78
N THR A 32 -11.95 -9.12 8.71
CA THR A 32 -13.10 -8.22 8.89
C THR A 32 -12.62 -6.77 8.90
N SER A 33 -13.27 -5.94 8.11
CA SER A 33 -13.09 -4.49 8.11
C SER A 33 -14.35 -3.81 8.59
N SER A 34 -14.22 -2.79 9.42
CA SER A 34 -15.36 -1.97 9.85
C SER A 34 -16.02 -1.23 8.69
N ALA A 35 -15.24 -0.90 7.65
CA ALA A 35 -15.73 -0.18 6.47
C ALA A 35 -16.25 -1.09 5.36
N LEU A 36 -15.64 -2.28 5.16
CA LEU A 36 -15.91 -3.16 4.02
C LEU A 36 -16.61 -4.47 4.40
N GLY A 37 -16.82 -4.73 5.69
CA GLY A 37 -17.45 -5.95 6.16
C GLY A 37 -16.49 -7.16 6.17
N PHE A 38 -17.02 -8.34 5.81
CA PHE A 38 -16.28 -9.59 5.80
C PHE A 38 -15.56 -9.81 4.48
N GLY A 39 -14.33 -10.28 4.56
CA GLY A 39 -13.48 -10.56 3.41
C GLY A 39 -12.35 -11.51 3.74
N PHE A 40 -11.30 -11.49 2.93
CA PHE A 40 -10.13 -12.35 3.10
C PHE A 40 -8.85 -11.55 2.94
N ARG A 41 -7.92 -11.79 3.86
CA ARG A 41 -6.53 -11.39 3.71
C ARG A 41 -5.83 -12.42 2.84
N CYS A 42 -5.28 -11.98 1.72
CA CYS A 42 -4.63 -12.85 0.76
C CYS A 42 -3.15 -12.53 0.64
N GLY A 43 -2.33 -13.57 0.52
CA GLY A 43 -0.91 -13.45 0.22
C GLY A 43 -0.62 -13.84 -1.23
N PHE A 44 0.18 -13.02 -1.91
CA PHE A 44 0.57 -13.20 -3.30
C PHE A 44 2.09 -13.07 -3.47
N LEU A 45 2.63 -13.62 -4.56
CA LEU A 45 4.06 -13.54 -4.88
C LEU A 45 4.49 -12.15 -5.40
N GLY A 46 3.55 -11.28 -5.71
CA GLY A 46 3.79 -9.93 -6.20
C GLY A 46 2.54 -9.31 -6.82
N MET A 47 2.65 -8.06 -7.31
CA MET A 47 1.51 -7.31 -7.85
C MET A 47 0.88 -7.98 -9.06
N LEU A 48 1.67 -8.43 -10.02
CA LEU A 48 1.16 -9.12 -11.21
C LEU A 48 0.39 -10.40 -10.85
N HIS A 49 0.89 -11.15 -9.86
CA HIS A 49 0.19 -12.33 -9.36
C HIS A 49 -1.16 -11.98 -8.74
N MET A 50 -1.21 -10.89 -7.96
CA MET A 50 -2.45 -10.37 -7.37
C MET A 50 -3.45 -9.95 -8.46
N GLU A 51 -2.99 -9.21 -9.47
CA GLU A 51 -3.85 -8.75 -10.58
C GLU A 51 -4.43 -9.92 -11.38
N ILE A 52 -3.61 -10.94 -11.66
CA ILE A 52 -4.08 -12.16 -12.34
C ILE A 52 -5.12 -12.91 -11.49
N ALA A 53 -4.88 -13.04 -10.19
CA ALA A 53 -5.82 -13.68 -9.29
C ALA A 53 -7.14 -12.91 -9.20
N GLN A 54 -7.08 -11.58 -9.11
CA GLN A 54 -8.25 -10.72 -9.14
C GLN A 54 -9.04 -10.87 -10.44
N GLU A 55 -8.37 -10.78 -11.59
CA GLU A 55 -9.01 -10.92 -12.89
C GLU A 55 -9.69 -12.30 -13.06
N ARG A 56 -9.08 -13.37 -12.53
CA ARG A 56 -9.68 -14.70 -12.52
C ARG A 56 -10.92 -14.77 -11.63
N LEU A 57 -10.89 -14.16 -10.43
CA LEU A 57 -12.06 -14.11 -9.55
C LEU A 57 -13.22 -13.37 -10.20
N GLU A 58 -12.95 -12.25 -10.87
CA GLU A 58 -13.97 -11.48 -11.56
C GLU A 58 -14.53 -12.18 -12.80
N ARG A 59 -13.68 -12.79 -13.64
CA ARG A 59 -14.10 -13.38 -14.91
C ARG A 59 -14.58 -14.83 -14.83
N GLU A 60 -13.93 -15.67 -14.02
CA GLU A 60 -14.27 -17.11 -13.93
C GLU A 60 -15.41 -17.37 -12.95
N TYR A 61 -15.55 -16.50 -11.92
CA TYR A 61 -16.52 -16.67 -10.84
C TYR A 61 -17.59 -15.57 -10.79
N ASP A 62 -17.52 -14.60 -11.71
CA ASP A 62 -18.49 -13.49 -11.81
C ASP A 62 -18.62 -12.68 -10.51
N LEU A 63 -17.52 -12.55 -9.76
CA LEU A 63 -17.48 -11.85 -8.50
C LEU A 63 -17.08 -10.38 -8.68
N SER A 64 -17.81 -9.48 -8.05
CA SER A 64 -17.39 -8.08 -7.91
C SER A 64 -16.63 -7.91 -6.60
N ILE A 65 -15.33 -7.58 -6.69
CA ILE A 65 -14.45 -7.52 -5.52
C ILE A 65 -13.77 -6.15 -5.36
N VAL A 66 -13.53 -5.80 -4.11
CA VAL A 66 -12.72 -4.64 -3.71
C VAL A 66 -11.38 -5.14 -3.18
N THR A 67 -10.29 -4.59 -3.67
CA THR A 67 -8.95 -4.85 -3.16
C THR A 67 -8.45 -3.65 -2.37
N THR A 68 -7.89 -3.89 -1.19
CA THR A 68 -7.16 -2.86 -0.45
C THR A 68 -5.71 -2.76 -0.94
N ALA A 69 -5.02 -1.68 -0.59
CA ALA A 69 -3.62 -1.53 -0.94
C ALA A 69 -2.76 -2.69 -0.39
N PRO A 70 -1.81 -3.21 -1.17
CA PRO A 70 -0.92 -4.26 -0.70
C PRO A 70 -0.06 -3.76 0.46
N SER A 71 0.22 -4.66 1.40
CA SER A 71 1.07 -4.41 2.56
C SER A 71 2.14 -5.49 2.68
N VAL A 72 3.16 -5.19 3.46
CA VAL A 72 4.19 -6.16 3.85
C VAL A 72 3.96 -6.59 5.29
N VAL A 73 4.60 -7.67 5.73
CA VAL A 73 4.59 -8.09 7.12
C VAL A 73 5.65 -7.32 7.89
N TYR A 74 5.22 -6.55 8.90
CA TYR A 74 6.11 -5.81 9.82
C TYR A 74 6.34 -6.61 11.08
N LYS A 75 7.53 -6.50 11.67
CA LYS A 75 7.81 -6.99 13.02
C LYS A 75 7.78 -5.85 14.02
N VAL A 76 6.85 -5.92 14.96
CA VAL A 76 6.67 -4.90 16.00
C VAL A 76 7.21 -5.42 17.31
N HIS A 77 8.24 -4.77 17.81
CA HIS A 77 8.82 -5.04 19.10
C HIS A 77 8.07 -4.20 20.13
N LYS A 78 7.40 -4.89 21.06
CA LYS A 78 6.63 -4.24 22.13
C LYS A 78 7.54 -3.90 23.32
N THR A 79 7.11 -2.92 24.12
CA THR A 79 7.81 -2.50 25.35
C THR A 79 7.90 -3.60 26.40
N ASN A 80 7.06 -4.64 26.33
CA ASN A 80 7.11 -5.83 27.20
C ASN A 80 8.08 -6.92 26.72
N GLY A 81 8.79 -6.69 25.61
CA GLY A 81 9.74 -7.65 25.01
C GLY A 81 9.10 -8.66 24.04
N GLU A 82 7.79 -8.61 23.86
CA GLU A 82 7.10 -9.45 22.87
C GLU A 82 7.32 -8.90 21.44
N VAL A 83 7.52 -9.80 20.47
CA VAL A 83 7.60 -9.47 19.04
C VAL A 83 6.37 -10.01 18.35
N VAL A 84 5.62 -9.14 17.67
CA VAL A 84 4.42 -9.52 16.93
C VAL A 84 4.58 -9.17 15.45
N GLU A 85 4.09 -10.05 14.59
CA GLU A 85 4.01 -9.80 13.16
C GLU A 85 2.69 -9.11 12.84
N ILE A 86 2.77 -8.01 12.09
CA ILE A 86 1.63 -7.18 11.71
C ILE A 86 1.64 -7.05 10.19
N ASP A 87 0.61 -7.52 9.56
CA ASP A 87 0.36 -7.41 8.13
C ASP A 87 -0.81 -6.46 7.80
N ASN A 88 -1.68 -6.19 8.82
CA ASN A 88 -2.77 -5.23 8.72
C ASN A 88 -2.47 -3.98 9.54
N PRO A 89 -2.44 -2.77 8.93
CA PRO A 89 -2.23 -1.53 9.65
C PRO A 89 -3.21 -1.31 10.82
N ALA A 90 -4.45 -1.81 10.73
CA ALA A 90 -5.44 -1.70 11.80
C ALA A 90 -5.01 -2.39 13.09
N ASN A 91 -4.22 -3.46 12.99
CA ASN A 91 -3.74 -4.26 14.12
C ASN A 91 -2.44 -3.71 14.74
N LEU A 92 -1.91 -2.59 14.24
CA LEU A 92 -0.68 -2.01 14.80
C LEU A 92 -0.92 -1.55 16.25
N PRO A 93 -0.16 -2.05 17.24
CA PRO A 93 -0.28 -1.62 18.62
C PRO A 93 -0.12 -0.11 18.78
N ALA A 94 -0.76 0.50 19.76
CA ALA A 94 -0.60 1.92 20.03
C ALA A 94 0.87 2.29 20.33
N ALA A 95 1.26 3.52 20.01
CA ALA A 95 2.66 3.98 20.11
C ALA A 95 3.31 3.74 21.47
N GLN A 96 2.53 3.87 22.56
CA GLN A 96 3.00 3.66 23.94
C GLN A 96 3.39 2.22 24.26
N TYR A 97 2.90 1.24 23.48
CA TYR A 97 3.20 -0.19 23.67
C TYR A 97 4.26 -0.69 22.69
N ARG A 98 4.82 0.18 21.85
CA ARG A 98 5.85 -0.14 20.84
C ARG A 98 7.19 0.41 21.28
N ASP A 99 8.22 -0.43 21.20
CA ASP A 99 9.62 0.01 21.30
C ASP A 99 10.13 0.46 19.92
N TYR A 100 10.08 -0.44 18.94
CA TYR A 100 10.41 -0.13 17.54
C TYR A 100 9.72 -1.08 16.57
N ILE A 101 9.78 -0.74 15.29
CA ILE A 101 9.24 -1.55 14.20
C ILE A 101 10.37 -1.88 13.24
N GLU A 102 10.37 -3.12 12.75
CA GLU A 102 11.22 -3.57 11.65
C GLU A 102 10.37 -3.81 10.41
N GLU A 103 10.92 -3.41 9.26
CA GLU A 103 10.33 -3.68 7.96
C GLU A 103 11.24 -4.60 7.14
N PRO A 104 10.65 -5.44 6.25
CA PRO A 104 11.43 -6.31 5.39
C PRO A 104 12.17 -5.50 4.32
N TYR A 105 13.45 -5.77 4.16
CA TYR A 105 14.30 -5.24 3.09
C TYR A 105 14.58 -6.34 2.07
N VAL A 106 14.68 -5.92 0.83
CA VAL A 106 15.09 -6.77 -0.29
C VAL A 106 16.37 -6.24 -0.91
N LYS A 107 17.22 -7.15 -1.34
CA LYS A 107 18.33 -6.84 -2.22
C LYS A 107 17.83 -6.82 -3.64
N VAL A 108 17.95 -5.69 -4.30
CA VAL A 108 17.54 -5.51 -5.69
C VAL A 108 18.77 -5.44 -6.61
N SER A 109 18.65 -6.06 -7.78
CA SER A 109 19.57 -5.97 -8.91
C SER A 109 18.83 -5.31 -10.06
N ILE A 110 19.35 -4.17 -10.51
CA ILE A 110 18.77 -3.40 -11.60
C ILE A 110 19.76 -3.37 -12.76
N ILE A 111 19.49 -4.11 -13.82
CA ILE A 111 20.30 -4.10 -15.03
C ILE A 111 19.77 -3.05 -15.98
N THR A 112 20.63 -2.11 -16.35
CA THR A 112 20.26 -0.94 -17.16
C THR A 112 21.39 -0.49 -18.08
N PRO A 113 21.09 0.15 -19.22
CA PRO A 113 22.07 0.89 -19.99
C PRO A 113 22.69 2.04 -19.17
N ASN A 114 23.96 2.38 -19.46
CA ASN A 114 24.69 3.45 -18.78
C ASN A 114 23.95 4.79 -18.73
N ASP A 115 23.22 5.12 -19.77
CA ASP A 115 22.52 6.40 -19.93
C ASP A 115 21.45 6.64 -18.85
N TYR A 116 20.94 5.58 -18.23
CA TYR A 116 19.86 5.66 -17.23
C TYR A 116 20.33 5.48 -15.80
N VAL A 117 21.63 5.20 -15.58
CA VAL A 117 22.19 4.93 -14.24
C VAL A 117 21.83 6.04 -13.25
N GLY A 118 22.14 7.30 -13.58
CA GLY A 118 21.86 8.43 -12.69
C GLY A 118 20.39 8.54 -12.30
N THR A 119 19.50 8.47 -13.30
CA THR A 119 18.05 8.57 -13.08
C THR A 119 17.50 7.43 -12.20
N LEU A 120 18.07 6.22 -12.36
CA LEU A 120 17.64 5.06 -11.56
C LEU A 120 18.25 5.08 -10.15
N MET A 121 19.46 5.61 -9.99
CA MET A 121 20.02 5.88 -8.66
C MET A 121 19.18 6.88 -7.88
N ASP A 122 18.73 7.97 -8.53
CA ASP A 122 17.81 8.95 -7.93
C ASP A 122 16.48 8.29 -7.53
N LEU A 123 15.95 7.39 -8.37
CA LEU A 123 14.74 6.63 -8.03
C LEU A 123 14.96 5.80 -6.77
N CYS A 124 16.03 5.00 -6.71
CA CYS A 124 16.35 4.18 -5.55
C CYS A 124 16.51 5.02 -4.28
N GLN A 125 17.16 6.18 -4.39
CA GLN A 125 17.37 7.09 -3.26
C GLN A 125 16.04 7.66 -2.75
N THR A 126 15.13 8.08 -3.64
CA THR A 126 13.80 8.57 -3.24
C THR A 126 12.94 7.49 -2.59
N LYS A 127 13.21 6.23 -2.87
CA LYS A 127 12.57 5.04 -2.29
C LYS A 127 13.35 4.49 -1.08
N ARG A 128 14.12 5.31 -0.40
CA ARG A 128 14.90 4.97 0.80
C ARG A 128 15.93 3.85 0.57
N GLY A 129 16.40 3.70 -0.68
CA GLY A 129 17.36 2.68 -1.05
C GLY A 129 18.75 2.95 -0.48
N ILE A 130 19.41 1.90 -0.05
CA ILE A 130 20.79 1.88 0.40
C ILE A 130 21.64 1.33 -0.73
N PHE A 131 22.50 2.15 -1.30
CA PHE A 131 23.42 1.72 -2.35
C PHE A 131 24.43 0.70 -1.81
N ILE A 132 24.58 -0.41 -2.52
CA ILE A 132 25.52 -1.48 -2.15
C ILE A 132 26.68 -1.51 -3.13
N ASN A 133 26.39 -1.67 -4.43
CA ASN A 133 27.43 -1.81 -5.44
C ASN A 133 26.90 -1.45 -6.84
N MET A 134 27.82 -1.23 -7.76
CA MET A 134 27.56 -1.05 -9.17
C MET A 134 28.59 -1.86 -9.98
N ASN A 135 28.12 -2.82 -10.76
CA ASN A 135 28.95 -3.68 -11.56
C ASN A 135 28.73 -3.40 -13.05
N TYR A 136 29.79 -3.14 -13.79
CA TYR A 136 29.74 -3.06 -15.26
C TYR A 136 29.72 -4.47 -15.83
N LEU A 137 28.59 -4.85 -16.45
CA LEU A 137 28.44 -6.14 -17.10
C LEU A 137 29.17 -6.17 -18.46
N ASP A 138 29.12 -5.06 -19.16
CA ASP A 138 29.82 -4.81 -20.42
C ASP A 138 30.02 -3.29 -20.62
N LYS A 139 30.40 -2.88 -21.85
CA LYS A 139 30.62 -1.45 -22.16
C LYS A 139 29.36 -0.57 -22.10
N VAL A 140 28.18 -1.18 -22.14
CA VAL A 140 26.89 -0.50 -22.30
C VAL A 140 25.99 -0.71 -21.10
N ARG A 141 26.08 -1.86 -20.40
CA ARG A 141 25.15 -2.26 -19.35
C ARG A 141 25.81 -2.33 -17.96
N VAL A 142 25.05 -1.88 -16.99
CA VAL A 142 25.41 -1.82 -15.57
C VAL A 142 24.39 -2.58 -14.77
N ASP A 143 24.82 -3.26 -13.74
CA ASP A 143 24.02 -3.84 -12.68
C ASP A 143 24.15 -2.98 -11.43
N LEU A 144 23.06 -2.33 -11.02
CA LEU A 144 22.96 -1.53 -9.80
C LEU A 144 22.40 -2.40 -8.68
N ILE A 145 23.13 -2.52 -7.58
CA ILE A 145 22.71 -3.30 -6.42
C ILE A 145 22.36 -2.37 -5.27
N TYR A 146 21.12 -2.49 -4.79
CA TYR A 146 20.57 -1.72 -3.68
C TYR A 146 19.90 -2.64 -2.66
N HIS A 147 19.84 -2.19 -1.40
CA HIS A 147 18.87 -2.69 -0.44
C HIS A 147 17.71 -1.70 -0.40
N LEU A 148 16.49 -2.18 -0.67
CA LEU A 148 15.26 -1.37 -0.67
C LEU A 148 14.25 -1.96 0.33
N PRO A 149 13.46 -1.12 1.00
CA PRO A 149 12.29 -1.61 1.73
C PRO A 149 11.33 -2.30 0.76
N LEU A 150 10.87 -3.50 1.12
CA LEU A 150 9.92 -4.23 0.26
C LEU A 150 8.64 -3.45 -0.01
N SER A 151 8.15 -2.68 0.97
CA SER A 151 6.97 -1.83 0.84
C SER A 151 7.09 -0.79 -0.29
N GLU A 152 8.30 -0.30 -0.56
CA GLU A 152 8.56 0.64 -1.65
C GLU A 152 8.63 -0.06 -3.01
N VAL A 153 9.05 -1.33 -3.04
CA VAL A 153 9.22 -2.11 -4.27
C VAL A 153 7.86 -2.60 -4.80
N ILE A 154 6.97 -3.06 -3.91
CA ILE A 154 5.69 -3.65 -4.31
C ILE A 154 4.64 -2.64 -4.77
N THR A 155 4.87 -1.35 -4.62
CA THR A 155 3.92 -0.31 -5.03
C THR A 155 4.14 0.08 -6.50
N ASP A 156 4.76 1.21 -6.75
CA ASP A 156 4.92 1.82 -8.07
C ASP A 156 6.38 1.80 -8.58
N PHE A 157 7.28 1.12 -7.87
CA PHE A 157 8.71 1.12 -8.20
C PHE A 157 9.00 0.56 -9.59
N TYR A 158 8.38 -0.56 -9.94
CA TYR A 158 8.58 -1.20 -11.25
C TYR A 158 8.11 -0.31 -12.39
N ASP A 159 6.96 0.33 -12.25
CA ASP A 159 6.42 1.25 -13.25
C ASP A 159 7.30 2.48 -13.43
N GLN A 160 7.79 3.04 -12.32
CA GLN A 160 8.73 4.15 -12.36
C GLN A 160 10.08 3.74 -12.97
N LEU A 161 10.57 2.55 -12.64
CA LEU A 161 11.79 1.97 -13.21
C LEU A 161 11.69 1.91 -14.75
N LYS A 162 10.60 1.30 -15.24
CA LYS A 162 10.34 1.17 -16.68
C LYS A 162 10.15 2.52 -17.37
N SER A 163 9.36 3.39 -16.78
CA SER A 163 9.12 4.73 -17.32
C SER A 163 10.42 5.55 -17.44
N ARG A 164 11.23 5.57 -16.38
CA ARG A 164 12.48 6.34 -16.33
C ARG A 164 13.59 5.79 -17.20
N SER A 165 13.54 4.50 -17.52
CA SER A 165 14.52 3.81 -18.39
C SER A 165 13.99 3.56 -19.79
N LYS A 166 12.85 4.13 -20.17
CA LYS A 166 12.17 3.87 -21.47
C LYS A 166 11.98 2.36 -21.75
N GLY A 167 11.73 1.58 -20.69
CA GLY A 167 11.52 0.14 -20.76
C GLY A 167 12.80 -0.71 -20.78
N TYR A 168 13.99 -0.11 -20.79
CA TYR A 168 15.25 -0.87 -20.90
C TYR A 168 15.70 -1.52 -19.61
N ALA A 169 15.39 -0.96 -18.45
CA ALA A 169 15.83 -1.53 -17.19
C ALA A 169 15.03 -2.79 -16.83
N SER A 170 15.73 -3.77 -16.28
CA SER A 170 15.16 -4.96 -15.66
C SER A 170 15.42 -4.96 -14.16
N LEU A 171 14.49 -5.56 -13.41
CA LEU A 171 14.53 -5.65 -11.96
C LEU A 171 14.45 -7.11 -11.55
N ASP A 172 15.34 -7.51 -10.67
CA ASP A 172 15.25 -8.72 -9.88
C ASP A 172 15.44 -8.38 -8.42
N TYR A 173 14.79 -9.11 -7.50
CA TYR A 173 14.95 -8.88 -6.08
C TYR A 173 14.77 -10.17 -5.27
N GLU A 174 15.47 -10.23 -4.17
CA GLU A 174 15.40 -11.31 -3.19
C GLU A 174 15.27 -10.74 -1.77
N PHE A 175 14.61 -11.48 -0.89
CA PHE A 175 14.53 -11.10 0.51
C PHE A 175 15.93 -11.06 1.13
N GLU A 176 16.24 -10.00 1.87
CA GLU A 176 17.51 -9.83 2.55
C GLU A 176 17.35 -10.04 4.06
N ASP A 177 16.73 -9.10 4.75
CA ASP A 177 16.58 -9.11 6.19
C ASP A 177 15.51 -8.09 6.64
N TYR A 178 15.18 -8.13 7.92
CA TYR A 178 14.38 -7.09 8.58
C TYR A 178 15.29 -6.00 9.12
N LYS A 179 14.90 -4.73 8.91
CA LYS A 179 15.65 -3.58 9.42
C LYS A 179 14.73 -2.64 10.19
N ARG A 180 15.24 -2.13 11.32
CA ARG A 180 14.55 -1.12 12.11
C ARG A 180 14.33 0.14 11.28
N SER A 181 13.10 0.65 11.30
CA SER A 181 12.71 1.86 10.56
C SER A 181 11.75 2.71 11.37
N LYS A 182 11.75 4.03 11.13
CA LYS A 182 10.83 4.99 11.74
C LYS A 182 9.48 4.95 11.04
N LEU A 183 8.69 3.95 11.37
CA LEU A 183 7.39 3.72 10.79
C LEU A 183 6.27 4.24 11.68
N ILE A 184 5.25 4.79 11.04
CA ILE A 184 4.03 5.28 11.68
C ILE A 184 2.81 4.74 10.96
N LYS A 185 1.68 4.73 11.67
CA LYS A 185 0.37 4.47 11.09
C LYS A 185 -0.27 5.79 10.69
N LEU A 186 -0.64 5.90 9.42
CA LEU A 186 -1.40 7.00 8.89
C LEU A 186 -2.85 6.56 8.74
N ASP A 187 -3.75 7.18 9.49
CA ASP A 187 -5.19 6.94 9.42
C ASP A 187 -5.84 7.94 8.47
N VAL A 188 -6.83 7.48 7.73
CA VAL A 188 -7.69 8.34 6.90
C VAL A 188 -9.06 8.44 7.57
N MET A 189 -9.53 9.68 7.72
CA MET A 189 -10.82 9.97 8.31
C MET A 189 -11.75 10.62 7.28
N LEU A 190 -12.96 10.11 7.18
CA LEU A 190 -14.04 10.69 6.37
C LEU A 190 -15.16 11.15 7.30
N ALA A 191 -15.54 12.41 7.21
CA ALA A 191 -16.56 13.02 8.08
C ALA A 191 -16.27 12.85 9.59
N GLY A 192 -14.98 12.75 9.97
CA GLY A 192 -14.54 12.59 11.35
C GLY A 192 -14.38 11.15 11.82
N GLU A 193 -14.75 10.17 11.02
CA GLU A 193 -14.62 8.74 11.34
C GLU A 193 -13.44 8.10 10.60
N VAL A 194 -12.68 7.26 11.30
CA VAL A 194 -11.54 6.53 10.72
C VAL A 194 -12.05 5.42 9.81
N VAL A 195 -11.52 5.36 8.60
CA VAL A 195 -11.75 4.27 7.65
C VAL A 195 -10.56 3.34 7.69
N ASP A 196 -10.68 2.22 8.37
CA ASP A 196 -9.61 1.25 8.61
C ASP A 196 -9.00 0.68 7.32
N ALA A 197 -9.81 0.45 6.30
CA ALA A 197 -9.37 -0.03 4.99
C ALA A 197 -8.43 0.94 4.24
N LEU A 198 -8.40 2.21 4.63
CA LEU A 198 -7.53 3.24 4.06
C LEU A 198 -6.30 3.54 4.92
N SER A 199 -6.20 2.92 6.10
CA SER A 199 -5.02 3.09 6.97
C SER A 199 -3.79 2.44 6.34
N VAL A 200 -2.64 3.12 6.43
CA VAL A 200 -1.37 2.64 5.88
C VAL A 200 -0.25 2.81 6.90
N ILE A 201 0.73 1.90 6.86
CA ILE A 201 2.00 2.06 7.57
C ILE A 201 3.00 2.65 6.59
N CYS A 202 3.63 3.75 6.97
CA CYS A 202 4.61 4.43 6.13
C CYS A 202 5.75 5.01 6.97
N HIS A 203 6.84 5.39 6.31
CA HIS A 203 7.95 6.06 6.96
C HIS A 203 7.54 7.48 7.41
N GLU A 204 7.99 7.88 8.62
CA GLU A 204 7.63 9.16 9.23
C GLU A 204 7.90 10.36 8.31
N ASP A 205 9.05 10.38 7.63
CA ASP A 205 9.46 11.46 6.74
C ASP A 205 8.53 11.64 5.53
N ASN A 206 7.87 10.57 5.09
CA ASN A 206 6.97 10.57 3.93
C ASN A 206 5.49 10.76 4.31
N ALA A 207 5.17 10.70 5.59
CA ALA A 207 3.79 10.66 6.07
C ALA A 207 2.95 11.86 5.61
N TYR A 208 3.50 13.07 5.67
CA TYR A 208 2.80 14.29 5.22
C TYR A 208 2.48 14.24 3.72
N TYR A 209 3.47 13.89 2.91
CA TYR A 209 3.30 13.80 1.45
C TYR A 209 2.28 12.73 1.06
N ILE A 210 2.36 11.54 1.69
CA ILE A 210 1.41 10.45 1.46
C ILE A 210 0.00 10.87 1.89
N GLY A 211 -0.14 11.48 3.05
CA GLY A 211 -1.42 11.97 3.56
C GLY A 211 -2.05 13.01 2.65
N GLN A 212 -1.29 13.99 2.18
CA GLN A 212 -1.77 15.01 1.25
C GLN A 212 -2.21 14.38 -0.07
N LYS A 213 -1.37 13.56 -0.69
CA LYS A 213 -1.68 12.90 -1.96
C LYS A 213 -2.92 12.01 -1.85
N LEU A 214 -3.08 11.29 -0.74
CA LEU A 214 -4.22 10.41 -0.51
C LEU A 214 -5.52 11.20 -0.32
N THR A 215 -5.50 12.26 0.50
CA THR A 215 -6.68 13.10 0.71
C THR A 215 -7.12 13.82 -0.56
N GLU A 216 -6.19 14.33 -1.37
CA GLU A 216 -6.49 14.96 -2.66
C GLU A 216 -7.06 13.96 -3.67
N LYS A 217 -6.50 12.74 -3.74
CA LYS A 217 -7.02 11.70 -4.62
C LYS A 217 -8.43 11.28 -4.22
N LEU A 218 -8.69 11.07 -2.94
CA LEU A 218 -10.03 10.75 -2.43
C LEU A 218 -11.04 11.84 -2.76
N LYS A 219 -10.65 13.12 -2.66
CA LYS A 219 -11.52 14.25 -3.04
C LYS A 219 -11.94 14.20 -4.52
N THR A 220 -11.12 13.67 -5.41
CA THR A 220 -11.46 13.56 -6.83
C THR A 220 -12.37 12.37 -7.13
N ILE A 221 -12.27 11.32 -6.33
CA ILE A 221 -13.00 10.05 -6.54
C ILE A 221 -14.36 10.08 -5.85
N ILE A 222 -14.43 10.59 -4.61
CA ILE A 222 -15.67 10.59 -3.82
C ILE A 222 -16.63 11.64 -4.41
N PRO A 223 -17.84 11.24 -4.82
CA PRO A 223 -18.83 12.17 -5.35
C PRO A 223 -19.30 13.16 -4.28
N ARG A 224 -19.70 14.36 -4.71
CA ARG A 224 -20.28 15.37 -3.82
C ARG A 224 -21.56 14.86 -3.19
N GLN A 225 -21.70 15.09 -1.90
CA GLN A 225 -22.90 14.76 -1.12
C GLN A 225 -23.74 16.02 -0.86
N MET A 226 -24.88 15.86 -0.22
CA MET A 226 -25.74 16.99 0.16
C MET A 226 -25.14 17.86 1.27
N PHE A 227 -24.13 17.38 1.95
CA PHE A 227 -23.36 18.04 3.00
C PHE A 227 -21.86 18.03 2.66
N GLU A 228 -21.11 18.88 3.34
CA GLU A 228 -19.66 18.93 3.20
C GLU A 228 -19.01 17.72 3.88
N VAL A 229 -18.11 17.04 3.17
CA VAL A 229 -17.38 15.89 3.71
C VAL A 229 -15.90 16.26 3.88
N PRO A 230 -15.41 16.44 5.12
CA PRO A 230 -14.00 16.61 5.38
C PRO A 230 -13.27 15.26 5.20
N ILE A 231 -12.15 15.30 4.49
CA ILE A 231 -11.21 14.20 4.34
C ILE A 231 -9.94 14.59 5.08
N GLN A 232 -9.50 13.77 6.01
CA GLN A 232 -8.34 14.05 6.85
C GLN A 232 -7.41 12.86 6.88
N ALA A 233 -6.10 13.14 6.92
CA ALA A 233 -5.08 12.15 7.23
C ALA A 233 -4.47 12.48 8.60
N ALA A 234 -4.35 11.49 9.47
CA ALA A 234 -3.94 11.70 10.86
C ALA A 234 -2.92 10.65 11.32
N ILE A 235 -2.03 11.06 12.21
CA ILE A 235 -1.09 10.20 12.93
C ILE A 235 -1.44 10.26 14.42
N GLY A 236 -1.85 9.13 15.00
CA GLY A 236 -2.21 9.07 16.43
C GLY A 236 -3.29 10.09 16.83
N GLY A 237 -4.28 10.33 15.96
CA GLY A 237 -5.34 11.32 16.15
C GLY A 237 -4.98 12.77 15.78
N ARG A 238 -3.70 13.07 15.52
CA ARG A 238 -3.26 14.39 15.07
C ARG A 238 -3.41 14.51 13.55
N VAL A 239 -4.27 15.40 13.09
CA VAL A 239 -4.47 15.68 11.66
C VAL A 239 -3.22 16.35 11.08
N ILE A 240 -2.68 15.77 10.01
CA ILE A 240 -1.50 16.29 9.29
C ILE A 240 -1.84 16.80 7.89
N ALA A 241 -2.93 16.31 7.28
CA ALA A 241 -3.43 16.79 6.00
C ALA A 241 -4.95 16.80 6.01
N ARG A 242 -5.54 17.77 5.33
CA ARG A 242 -7.00 17.92 5.24
C ARG A 242 -7.41 18.50 3.91
N THR A 243 -8.49 17.98 3.36
CA THR A 243 -9.22 18.57 2.24
C THR A 243 -10.73 18.39 2.47
N ASN A 244 -11.54 19.11 1.71
CA ASN A 244 -13.00 19.04 1.86
C ASN A 244 -13.67 18.80 0.51
N ILE A 245 -14.68 17.95 0.51
CA ILE A 245 -15.63 17.81 -0.61
C ILE A 245 -16.79 18.77 -0.34
N LYS A 246 -16.96 19.75 -1.20
CA LYS A 246 -18.04 20.75 -1.05
C LYS A 246 -19.41 20.09 -1.26
N ALA A 247 -20.43 20.52 -0.51
CA ALA A 247 -21.80 20.09 -0.71
C ALA A 247 -22.31 20.39 -2.12
N LEU A 248 -23.27 19.59 -2.61
CA LEU A 248 -23.95 19.77 -3.90
C LEU A 248 -24.77 21.06 -3.98
N ARG A 249 -25.35 21.48 -2.86
CA ARG A 249 -26.14 22.69 -2.75
C ARG A 249 -25.61 23.56 -1.61
N LYS A 250 -25.61 24.90 -1.82
CA LYS A 250 -25.50 25.84 -0.73
C LYS A 250 -26.69 25.67 0.19
N SER A 251 -26.48 25.85 1.50
CA SER A 251 -27.59 25.91 2.48
C SER A 251 -28.72 26.81 1.98
N VAL A 252 -29.97 26.38 2.19
CA VAL A 252 -31.13 27.18 1.81
C VAL A 252 -31.14 28.51 2.55
N LEU A 253 -30.59 28.55 3.77
CA LEU A 253 -30.43 29.77 4.57
C LEU A 253 -29.51 30.80 3.91
N ASP A 254 -28.41 30.37 3.26
CA ASP A 254 -27.52 31.28 2.51
C ASP A 254 -28.21 31.88 1.27
N LYS A 255 -29.28 31.24 0.76
CA LYS A 255 -30.06 31.75 -0.35
C LYS A 255 -31.17 32.70 0.08
N CYS A 256 -31.65 32.59 1.33
CA CYS A 256 -32.74 33.38 1.84
C CYS A 256 -32.30 34.69 2.49
N TYR A 257 -31.03 34.78 2.94
CA TYR A 257 -30.48 35.92 3.69
C TYR A 257 -29.22 36.52 3.07
N GLY A 258 -28.83 36.08 1.89
CA GLY A 258 -27.63 36.57 1.16
C GLY A 258 -28.01 37.55 0.03
#